data_a348fb3734421577c3a28b838bd5e789
#
_entry.id   a348fb3734421577c3a28b838bd5e789
#
_cell.length_a   1.000
_cell.length_b   1.000
_cell.length_c   1.000
_cell.angle_alpha   90.00
_cell.angle_beta   90.00
_cell.angle_gamma   90.00
#
_symmetry.space_group_name_H-M   'P 1'
#
loop_
_entity.id
_entity.type
_entity.pdbx_description
1 polymer ?
#
loop_
_entity_poly.entity_id
_entity_poly.type
_entity_poly.pdbx_seq_one_letter_code
_entity_poly.pdbx_strand_id
1 'polypeptide(L)'
;MTQTITVIRGDGIGPEIMDATLHVLEAMDLGLAYEEADAGLAALEKHGELLPQATLDSIARNRIALKSPLTTPVGGGFASINVQLRRHFDLYANVRPATSFPNTRSRFTEGVDIVTVRENTEGAYSAEGQETAPDGSWAVSVARNTRKGSERIVRFAFDLARNAGRKKVTVVHKANILKSTSGLFLNAARDVAKEYPDIECNEMIVDNACMQLVMRPEQFDVIVTTNLFGDIISDLCAGLIGGLGLIPGANIGQDAAIFEAVHGSAPDIAGKGIANPCALLLGAAQMLEHMGMVDRAARIRGAIVETLKARDSLTPDLGGTGTTMGFARAIASRVAG
;
A
#
# COMPACT_ATOMS: atom_id res chain seq x y z
N MET A 1 12.07 -25.85 0.12
CA MET A 1 11.12 -25.78 1.25
C MET A 1 9.95 -24.95 0.78
N THR A 2 8.72 -25.39 1.03
CA THR A 2 7.51 -24.64 0.69
C THR A 2 7.41 -23.42 1.62
N GLN A 3 7.31 -22.22 1.05
CA GLN A 3 7.11 -20.98 1.83
C GLN A 3 5.62 -20.86 2.18
N THR A 4 5.30 -20.72 3.46
CA THR A 4 3.92 -20.45 3.91
C THR A 4 3.69 -18.95 4.01
N ILE A 5 2.51 -18.49 3.55
CA ILE A 5 2.07 -17.10 3.58
C ILE A 5 0.77 -17.03 4.38
N THR A 6 0.68 -16.07 5.29
CA THR A 6 -0.58 -15.77 5.98
C THR A 6 -1.52 -15.05 5.03
N VAL A 7 -2.74 -15.54 4.88
CA VAL A 7 -3.78 -14.94 4.03
C VAL A 7 -4.91 -14.42 4.91
N ILE A 8 -5.23 -13.12 4.78
CA ILE A 8 -6.32 -12.47 5.49
C ILE A 8 -7.36 -12.02 4.46
N ARG A 9 -8.49 -12.73 4.42
CA ARG A 9 -9.56 -12.47 3.43
C ARG A 9 -10.24 -11.12 3.62
N GLY A 10 -10.26 -10.60 4.85
CA GLY A 10 -10.80 -9.27 5.16
C GLY A 10 -12.33 -9.18 5.03
N ASP A 11 -12.80 -7.95 4.84
CA ASP A 11 -14.22 -7.60 4.87
C ASP A 11 -14.73 -7.10 3.51
N GLY A 12 -16.05 -7.07 3.35
CA GLY A 12 -16.70 -6.54 2.16
C GLY A 12 -16.31 -7.26 0.87
N ILE A 13 -15.67 -6.55 -0.07
CA ILE A 13 -15.16 -7.16 -1.31
C ILE A 13 -13.90 -8.01 -1.09
N GLY A 14 -13.35 -8.01 0.13
CA GLY A 14 -12.10 -8.71 0.46
C GLY A 14 -12.07 -10.18 0.05
N PRO A 15 -13.06 -11.01 0.45
CA PRO A 15 -13.09 -12.42 0.10
C PRO A 15 -13.04 -12.67 -1.42
N GLU A 16 -13.85 -11.94 -2.21
CA GLU A 16 -13.92 -12.17 -3.65
C GLU A 16 -12.65 -11.76 -4.40
N ILE A 17 -11.99 -10.65 -3.99
CA ILE A 17 -10.71 -10.25 -4.61
C ILE A 17 -9.55 -11.12 -4.15
N MET A 18 -9.61 -11.70 -2.93
CA MET A 18 -8.63 -12.67 -2.47
C MET A 18 -8.74 -13.98 -3.24
N ASP A 19 -9.96 -14.53 -3.42
CA ASP A 19 -10.17 -15.72 -4.24
C ASP A 19 -9.65 -15.52 -5.67
N ALA A 20 -9.91 -14.36 -6.26
CA ALA A 20 -9.39 -13.97 -7.57
C ALA A 20 -7.86 -13.94 -7.61
N THR A 21 -7.24 -13.41 -6.56
CA THR A 21 -5.78 -13.30 -6.45
C THR A 21 -5.13 -14.68 -6.25
N LEU A 22 -5.67 -15.49 -5.35
CA LEU A 22 -5.15 -16.85 -5.11
C LEU A 22 -5.28 -17.72 -6.36
N HIS A 23 -6.39 -17.60 -7.13
CA HIS A 23 -6.56 -18.29 -8.40
C HIS A 23 -5.43 -17.98 -9.41
N VAL A 24 -5.00 -16.71 -9.47
CA VAL A 24 -3.88 -16.33 -10.35
C VAL A 24 -2.54 -16.87 -9.82
N LEU A 25 -2.31 -16.81 -8.51
CA LEU A 25 -1.07 -17.34 -7.90
C LEU A 25 -0.96 -18.86 -8.05
N GLU A 26 -2.06 -19.60 -7.91
CA GLU A 26 -2.12 -21.05 -8.12
C GLU A 26 -1.79 -21.43 -9.56
N ALA A 27 -2.26 -20.67 -10.55
CA ALA A 27 -1.95 -20.91 -11.96
C ALA A 27 -0.46 -20.78 -12.31
N MET A 28 0.34 -20.17 -11.42
CA MET A 28 1.78 -19.97 -11.62
C MET A 28 2.66 -21.08 -11.03
N ASP A 29 2.10 -22.01 -10.27
CA ASP A 29 2.81 -23.10 -9.58
C ASP A 29 4.06 -22.61 -8.81
N LEU A 30 3.84 -21.71 -7.86
CA LEU A 30 4.92 -21.02 -7.14
C LEU A 30 5.50 -21.83 -5.97
N GLY A 31 4.95 -22.99 -5.63
CA GLY A 31 5.32 -23.78 -4.46
C GLY A 31 5.01 -23.07 -3.13
N LEU A 32 3.99 -22.22 -3.11
CA LEU A 32 3.53 -21.52 -1.91
C LEU A 32 2.47 -22.32 -1.18
N ALA A 33 2.46 -22.24 0.15
CA ALA A 33 1.37 -22.69 1.00
C ALA A 33 0.66 -21.48 1.61
N TYR A 34 -0.65 -21.59 1.81
CA TYR A 34 -1.46 -20.51 2.35
C TYR A 34 -2.04 -20.92 3.70
N GLU A 35 -1.84 -20.09 4.72
CA GLU A 35 -2.43 -20.23 6.04
C GLU A 35 -3.45 -19.10 6.24
N GLU A 36 -4.74 -19.48 6.29
CA GLU A 36 -5.82 -18.51 6.49
C GLU A 36 -5.85 -18.00 7.93
N ALA A 37 -6.06 -16.70 8.08
CA ALA A 37 -6.19 -16.02 9.36
C ALA A 37 -7.31 -14.97 9.30
N ASP A 38 -8.05 -14.82 10.40
CA ASP A 38 -9.19 -13.94 10.49
C ASP A 38 -8.79 -12.56 11.03
N ALA A 39 -9.30 -11.49 10.43
CA ALA A 39 -9.25 -10.13 10.96
C ALA A 39 -10.44 -9.32 10.43
N GLY A 40 -10.75 -8.20 11.09
CA GLY A 40 -11.85 -7.32 10.70
C GLY A 40 -13.20 -7.72 11.29
N LEU A 41 -14.27 -7.32 10.62
CA LEU A 41 -15.65 -7.61 11.08
C LEU A 41 -15.95 -9.10 11.13
N ALA A 42 -15.45 -9.87 10.16
CA ALA A 42 -15.60 -11.31 10.15
C ALA A 42 -14.95 -11.98 11.38
N ALA A 43 -13.79 -11.47 11.81
CA ALA A 43 -13.16 -11.94 13.05
C ALA A 43 -13.94 -11.53 14.30
N LEU A 44 -14.47 -10.31 14.33
CA LEU A 44 -15.31 -9.84 15.44
C LEU A 44 -16.55 -10.72 15.63
N GLU A 45 -17.23 -11.08 14.54
CA GLU A 45 -18.39 -11.96 14.57
C GLU A 45 -18.03 -13.38 15.04
N LYS A 46 -16.91 -13.93 14.59
CA LYS A 46 -16.50 -15.30 14.84
C LYS A 46 -15.80 -15.50 16.20
N HIS A 47 -15.00 -14.52 16.62
CA HIS A 47 -14.10 -14.63 17.77
C HIS A 47 -14.34 -13.59 18.85
N GLY A 48 -15.20 -12.58 18.61
CA GLY A 48 -15.47 -11.48 19.56
C GLY A 48 -14.39 -10.37 19.57
N GLU A 49 -13.40 -10.44 18.69
CA GLU A 49 -12.32 -9.46 18.58
C GLU A 49 -11.94 -9.20 17.12
N LEU A 50 -11.56 -7.94 16.82
CA LEU A 50 -11.24 -7.51 15.45
C LEU A 50 -9.89 -8.05 14.93
N LEU A 51 -8.97 -8.36 15.83
CA LEU A 51 -7.61 -8.85 15.51
C LEU A 51 -7.20 -9.94 16.50
N PRO A 52 -7.56 -11.20 16.24
CA PRO A 52 -7.23 -12.33 17.10
C PRO A 52 -5.73 -12.54 17.27
N GLN A 53 -5.30 -12.97 18.47
CA GLN A 53 -3.90 -13.29 18.74
C GLN A 53 -3.38 -14.36 17.78
N ALA A 54 -4.20 -15.34 17.40
CA ALA A 54 -3.85 -16.37 16.42
C ALA A 54 -3.41 -15.79 15.06
N THR A 55 -4.02 -14.67 14.64
CA THR A 55 -3.64 -13.97 13.41
C THR A 55 -2.27 -13.30 13.55
N LEU A 56 -1.99 -12.68 14.69
CA LEU A 56 -0.68 -12.11 14.98
C LEU A 56 0.40 -13.20 15.02
N ASP A 57 0.11 -14.34 15.65
CA ASP A 57 1.02 -15.48 15.73
C ASP A 57 1.30 -16.10 14.35
N SER A 58 0.29 -16.18 13.47
CA SER A 58 0.44 -16.64 12.09
C SER A 58 1.38 -15.71 11.30
N ILE A 59 1.17 -14.39 11.36
CA ILE A 59 2.04 -13.41 10.69
C ILE A 59 3.46 -13.47 11.26
N ALA A 60 3.62 -13.56 12.58
CA ALA A 60 4.95 -13.65 13.22
C ALA A 60 5.72 -14.89 12.76
N ARG A 61 5.04 -16.04 12.64
CA ARG A 61 5.63 -17.30 12.18
C ARG A 61 5.99 -17.28 10.71
N ASN A 62 5.07 -16.83 9.86
CA ASN A 62 5.22 -16.88 8.40
C ASN A 62 6.01 -15.67 7.85
N ARG A 63 6.09 -14.57 8.60
CA ARG A 63 6.76 -13.30 8.29
C ARG A 63 6.20 -12.54 7.09
N ILE A 64 5.39 -13.19 6.26
CA ILE A 64 4.77 -12.62 5.07
C ILE A 64 3.26 -12.84 5.14
N ALA A 65 2.50 -11.78 4.91
CA ALA A 65 1.05 -11.85 4.80
C ALA A 65 0.54 -11.14 3.55
N LEU A 66 -0.48 -11.70 2.93
CA LEU A 66 -1.30 -11.06 1.90
C LEU A 66 -2.68 -10.78 2.49
N LYS A 67 -3.10 -9.52 2.48
CA LYS A 67 -4.27 -9.04 3.20
C LYS A 67 -5.21 -8.25 2.29
N SER A 68 -6.48 -8.59 2.31
CA SER A 68 -7.56 -7.79 1.73
C SER A 68 -7.99 -6.64 2.66
N PRO A 69 -8.87 -5.74 2.21
CA PRO A 69 -9.35 -4.63 3.04
C PRO A 69 -9.99 -5.07 4.35
N LEU A 70 -9.73 -4.32 5.41
CA LEU A 70 -10.29 -4.53 6.75
C LEU A 70 -11.14 -3.33 7.15
N THR A 71 -12.29 -3.59 7.75
CA THR A 71 -13.18 -2.57 8.28
C THR A 71 -13.00 -2.44 9.79
N THR A 72 -12.72 -1.22 10.25
CA THR A 72 -12.80 -0.87 11.68
C THR A 72 -14.10 -0.11 11.90
N PRO A 73 -14.99 -0.56 12.81
CA PRO A 73 -16.23 0.14 13.09
C PRO A 73 -15.99 1.58 13.57
N VAL A 74 -16.77 2.53 13.05
CA VAL A 74 -16.72 3.93 13.48
C VAL A 74 -17.54 4.11 14.76
N GLY A 75 -16.97 4.77 15.77
CA GLY A 75 -17.67 5.15 17.00
C GLY A 75 -17.70 4.11 18.11
N GLY A 76 -17.11 2.94 17.95
CA GLY A 76 -17.10 1.86 18.97
C GLY A 76 -15.88 1.85 19.90
N GLY A 77 -15.02 2.87 19.88
CA GLY A 77 -13.78 2.88 20.66
C GLY A 77 -12.69 1.94 20.13
N PHE A 78 -12.91 1.32 18.98
CA PHE A 78 -11.93 0.42 18.36
C PHE A 78 -10.79 1.21 17.71
N ALA A 79 -9.56 0.81 18.01
CA ALA A 79 -8.39 1.31 17.26
C ALA A 79 -8.34 0.67 15.87
N SER A 80 -7.87 1.43 14.86
CA SER A 80 -7.70 0.92 13.50
C SER A 80 -6.86 -0.35 13.48
N ILE A 81 -7.39 -1.42 12.89
CA ILE A 81 -6.71 -2.72 12.78
C ILE A 81 -5.40 -2.57 12.00
N ASN A 82 -5.41 -1.79 10.93
CA ASN A 82 -4.19 -1.53 10.16
C ASN A 82 -3.11 -0.82 11.00
N VAL A 83 -3.49 0.14 11.85
CA VAL A 83 -2.56 0.81 12.77
C VAL A 83 -2.03 -0.17 13.81
N GLN A 84 -2.87 -1.07 14.33
CA GLN A 84 -2.44 -2.10 15.28
C GLN A 84 -1.40 -3.04 14.65
N LEU A 85 -1.64 -3.56 13.44
CA LEU A 85 -0.71 -4.41 12.69
C LEU A 85 0.63 -3.70 12.45
N ARG A 86 0.59 -2.44 11.99
CA ARG A 86 1.79 -1.62 11.72
C ARG A 86 2.65 -1.44 12.97
N ARG A 87 2.01 -1.22 14.12
CA ARG A 87 2.72 -1.06 15.40
C ARG A 87 3.25 -2.38 15.93
N HIS A 88 2.43 -3.44 15.91
CA HIS A 88 2.80 -4.74 16.45
C HIS A 88 4.04 -5.32 15.77
N PHE A 89 4.13 -5.20 14.45
CA PHE A 89 5.25 -5.72 13.66
C PHE A 89 6.29 -4.65 13.27
N ASP A 90 6.22 -3.45 13.82
CA ASP A 90 7.06 -2.30 13.43
C ASP A 90 7.19 -2.15 11.91
N LEU A 91 6.05 -2.18 11.20
CA LEU A 91 5.98 -2.04 9.74
C LEU A 91 6.19 -0.58 9.36
N TYR A 92 7.42 -0.11 9.48
CA TYR A 92 7.76 1.31 9.43
C TYR A 92 7.72 1.92 8.04
N ALA A 93 7.85 1.12 6.99
CA ALA A 93 7.81 1.59 5.61
C ALA A 93 6.55 1.12 4.89
N ASN A 94 5.74 2.07 4.42
CA ASN A 94 4.61 1.77 3.56
C ASN A 94 4.96 2.20 2.13
N VAL A 95 5.01 1.23 1.21
CA VAL A 95 5.41 1.41 -0.19
C VAL A 95 4.19 1.33 -1.09
N ARG A 96 3.87 2.42 -1.77
CA ARG A 96 2.71 2.56 -2.66
C ARG A 96 3.14 2.99 -4.05
N PRO A 97 3.38 2.07 -4.99
CA PRO A 97 3.63 2.43 -6.38
C PRO A 97 2.34 2.84 -7.08
N ALA A 98 2.43 3.89 -7.88
CA ALA A 98 1.40 4.37 -8.78
C ALA A 98 1.97 4.40 -10.19
N THR A 99 1.53 3.45 -11.02
CA THR A 99 1.97 3.32 -12.41
C THR A 99 0.78 3.47 -13.36
N SER A 100 0.95 4.21 -14.44
CA SER A 100 -0.07 4.33 -15.48
C SER A 100 -0.38 2.98 -16.12
N PHE A 101 -1.67 2.73 -16.34
CA PHE A 101 -2.15 1.55 -17.04
C PHE A 101 -2.97 1.92 -18.28
N PRO A 102 -2.87 1.15 -19.38
CA PRO A 102 -3.65 1.40 -20.59
C PRO A 102 -5.15 1.18 -20.33
N ASN A 103 -5.98 1.93 -21.05
CA ASN A 103 -7.45 1.79 -21.02
C ASN A 103 -8.11 1.98 -19.65
N THR A 104 -7.45 2.63 -18.70
CA THR A 104 -8.10 3.07 -17.46
C THR A 104 -8.88 4.37 -17.67
N ARG A 105 -9.77 4.71 -16.73
CA ARG A 105 -10.48 6.01 -16.73
C ARG A 105 -9.60 7.15 -16.22
N SER A 106 -8.31 7.04 -16.40
CA SER A 106 -7.34 8.02 -15.97
C SER A 106 -7.13 9.11 -17.03
N ARG A 107 -6.77 10.29 -16.55
CA ARG A 107 -6.18 11.36 -17.37
C ARG A 107 -4.76 11.01 -17.84
N PHE A 108 -4.04 10.16 -17.08
CA PHE A 108 -2.67 9.75 -17.35
C PHE A 108 -2.62 8.23 -17.59
N THR A 109 -2.94 7.80 -18.80
CA THR A 109 -2.85 6.40 -19.22
C THR A 109 -1.41 5.95 -19.49
N GLU A 110 -0.48 6.89 -19.49
CA GLU A 110 0.97 6.69 -19.62
C GLU A 110 1.73 7.82 -18.92
N GLY A 111 3.02 7.63 -18.66
CA GLY A 111 3.92 8.68 -18.14
C GLY A 111 3.92 8.84 -16.63
N VAL A 112 3.10 8.11 -15.85
CA VAL A 112 3.17 8.08 -14.39
C VAL A 112 3.82 6.77 -13.96
N ASP A 113 4.92 6.87 -13.21
CA ASP A 113 5.59 5.74 -12.56
C ASP A 113 6.28 6.25 -11.29
N ILE A 114 5.51 6.38 -10.21
CA ILE A 114 5.91 7.02 -8.96
C ILE A 114 5.80 6.00 -7.84
N VAL A 115 6.81 5.92 -6.97
CA VAL A 115 6.74 5.13 -5.74
C VAL A 115 6.70 6.06 -4.55
N THR A 116 5.59 6.07 -3.82
CA THR A 116 5.51 6.77 -2.53
C THR A 116 5.99 5.85 -1.42
N VAL A 117 7.03 6.27 -0.71
CA VAL A 117 7.56 5.66 0.51
C VAL A 117 7.13 6.50 1.70
N ARG A 118 6.12 6.00 2.42
CA ARG A 118 5.48 6.65 3.55
C ARG A 118 6.04 6.10 4.85
N GLU A 119 6.50 6.96 5.76
CA GLU A 119 6.70 6.57 7.16
C GLU A 119 5.35 6.10 7.73
N ASN A 120 5.33 5.04 8.53
CA ASN A 120 4.10 4.31 8.79
C ASN A 120 3.79 4.07 10.28
N THR A 121 4.67 4.49 11.19
CA THR A 121 4.59 4.18 12.63
C THR A 121 4.54 5.41 13.54
N GLU A 122 4.93 6.58 13.06
CA GLU A 122 5.03 7.84 13.82
C GLU A 122 4.02 8.89 13.32
N GLY A 123 4.15 10.11 13.83
CA GLY A 123 3.34 11.26 13.43
C GLY A 123 1.96 11.28 14.07
N ALA A 124 0.99 11.91 13.40
CA ALA A 124 -0.38 12.06 13.90
C ALA A 124 -1.13 10.72 14.09
N TYR A 125 -0.72 9.68 13.37
CA TYR A 125 -1.31 8.34 13.49
C TYR A 125 -0.91 7.60 14.77
N SER A 126 0.05 8.13 15.54
CA SER A 126 0.39 7.57 16.85
C SER A 126 -0.74 7.72 17.87
N ALA A 127 -1.70 8.62 17.64
CA ALA A 127 -2.78 8.99 18.55
C ALA A 127 -2.29 9.48 19.93
N GLU A 128 -1.01 9.86 20.04
CA GLU A 128 -0.44 10.43 21.27
C GLU A 128 -1.01 11.82 21.52
N GLY A 129 -1.27 12.17 22.79
CA GLY A 129 -1.64 13.51 23.20
C GLY A 129 -2.89 14.06 22.52
N GLN A 130 -3.85 13.20 22.22
CA GLN A 130 -5.16 13.65 21.74
C GLN A 130 -6.01 14.09 22.94
N GLU A 131 -6.42 15.34 22.92
CA GLU A 131 -7.29 15.94 23.93
C GLU A 131 -8.41 16.72 23.27
N THR A 132 -9.56 16.70 23.89
CA THR A 132 -10.72 17.52 23.48
C THR A 132 -11.29 18.20 24.73
N ALA A 133 -11.58 19.47 24.65
CA ALA A 133 -12.24 20.19 25.74
C ALA A 133 -13.59 19.53 26.09
N PRO A 134 -14.00 19.48 27.35
CA PRO A 134 -15.29 18.90 27.74
C PRO A 134 -16.50 19.52 27.04
N ASP A 135 -16.40 20.80 26.66
CA ASP A 135 -17.43 21.57 25.95
C ASP A 135 -17.24 21.53 24.41
N GLY A 136 -16.22 20.81 23.91
CA GLY A 136 -15.91 20.73 22.48
C GLY A 136 -15.29 22.00 21.88
N SER A 137 -14.90 23.01 22.69
CA SER A 137 -14.43 24.30 22.21
C SER A 137 -13.03 24.27 21.59
N TRP A 138 -12.21 23.27 21.92
CA TRP A 138 -10.91 23.03 21.29
C TRP A 138 -10.53 21.54 21.31
N ALA A 139 -9.63 21.18 20.41
CA ALA A 139 -9.03 19.85 20.38
C ALA A 139 -7.54 19.93 20.01
N VAL A 140 -6.74 19.01 20.55
CA VAL A 140 -5.29 18.91 20.27
C VAL A 140 -4.99 17.49 19.76
N SER A 141 -4.07 17.41 18.79
CA SER A 141 -3.46 16.18 18.33
C SER A 141 -1.95 16.40 18.21
N VAL A 142 -1.16 15.50 18.79
CA VAL A 142 0.30 15.59 18.75
C VAL A 142 0.86 14.73 17.62
N ALA A 143 1.71 15.32 16.78
CA ALA A 143 2.51 14.60 15.80
C ALA A 143 3.95 14.54 16.29
N ARG A 144 4.45 13.34 16.64
CA ARG A 144 5.83 13.12 17.05
C ARG A 144 6.59 12.44 15.91
N ASN A 145 7.69 13.07 15.47
CA ASN A 145 8.65 12.47 14.53
C ASN A 145 9.98 12.34 15.26
N THR A 146 10.59 11.17 15.20
CA THR A 146 11.92 10.93 15.77
C THR A 146 13.00 10.99 14.70
N ARG A 147 14.23 11.28 15.09
CA ARG A 147 15.36 11.23 14.17
C ARG A 147 15.58 9.80 13.65
N LYS A 148 15.50 8.80 14.53
CA LYS A 148 15.62 7.37 14.17
C LYS A 148 14.58 6.95 13.15
N GLY A 149 13.30 7.29 13.37
CA GLY A 149 12.20 6.98 12.43
C GLY A 149 12.39 7.68 11.08
N SER A 150 12.80 8.97 11.12
CA SER A 150 13.07 9.74 9.91
C SER A 150 14.25 9.18 9.10
N GLU A 151 15.36 8.86 9.74
CA GLU A 151 16.53 8.29 9.06
C GLU A 151 16.22 6.93 8.44
N ARG A 152 15.52 6.04 9.17
CA ARG A 152 15.23 4.68 8.68
C ARG A 152 14.32 4.69 7.46
N ILE A 153 13.29 5.56 7.42
CA ILE A 153 12.39 5.61 6.27
C ILE A 153 13.07 6.25 5.06
N VAL A 154 13.90 7.26 5.27
CA VAL A 154 14.66 7.89 4.19
C VAL A 154 15.68 6.91 3.63
N ARG A 155 16.44 6.22 4.48
CA ARG A 155 17.38 5.17 4.07
C ARG A 155 16.68 4.08 3.26
N PHE A 156 15.52 3.62 3.74
CA PHE A 156 14.70 2.65 3.00
C PHE A 156 14.32 3.16 1.60
N ALA A 157 13.94 4.43 1.46
CA ALA A 157 13.57 5.01 0.17
C ALA A 157 14.75 5.08 -0.80
N PHE A 158 15.95 5.43 -0.31
CA PHE A 158 17.17 5.44 -1.12
C PHE A 158 17.62 4.02 -1.50
N ASP A 159 17.57 3.06 -0.58
CA ASP A 159 17.88 1.66 -0.87
C ASP A 159 16.89 1.08 -1.90
N LEU A 160 15.59 1.37 -1.75
CA LEU A 160 14.58 0.99 -2.73
C LEU A 160 14.89 1.60 -4.10
N ALA A 161 15.21 2.90 -4.15
CA ALA A 161 15.54 3.58 -5.40
C ALA A 161 16.75 2.92 -6.08
N ARG A 162 17.83 2.68 -5.32
CA ARG A 162 19.04 2.04 -5.83
C ARG A 162 18.79 0.63 -6.35
N ASN A 163 18.08 -0.20 -5.57
CA ASN A 163 17.80 -1.60 -5.91
C ASN A 163 16.85 -1.74 -7.10
N ALA A 164 15.90 -0.80 -7.25
CA ALA A 164 14.96 -0.77 -8.38
C ALA A 164 15.48 0.00 -9.60
N GLY A 165 16.75 0.47 -9.60
CA GLY A 165 17.33 1.23 -10.69
C GLY A 165 16.74 2.62 -10.89
N ARG A 166 16.00 3.13 -9.91
CA ARG A 166 15.44 4.48 -9.86
C ARG A 166 16.54 5.51 -9.67
N LYS A 167 16.32 6.75 -10.13
CA LYS A 167 17.39 7.76 -10.23
C LYS A 167 17.21 8.91 -9.27
N LYS A 168 15.99 9.13 -8.76
CA LYS A 168 15.69 10.31 -7.97
C LYS A 168 14.81 10.00 -6.77
N VAL A 169 15.15 10.59 -5.61
CA VAL A 169 14.32 10.62 -4.41
C VAL A 169 13.91 12.07 -4.12
N THR A 170 12.61 12.33 -4.09
CA THR A 170 12.03 13.62 -3.69
C THR A 170 11.59 13.54 -2.23
N VAL A 171 12.21 14.34 -1.38
CA VAL A 171 11.87 14.47 0.04
C VAL A 171 10.74 15.48 0.18
N VAL A 172 9.55 15.03 0.58
CA VAL A 172 8.38 15.91 0.72
C VAL A 172 8.13 16.25 2.18
N HIS A 173 8.01 17.55 2.48
CA HIS A 173 7.95 18.09 3.84
C HIS A 173 7.13 19.38 3.94
N LYS A 174 6.94 19.92 5.16
CA LYS A 174 6.35 21.25 5.43
C LYS A 174 7.21 22.05 6.42
N ALA A 175 8.53 21.98 6.30
CA ALA A 175 9.48 22.56 7.25
C ALA A 175 9.43 24.10 7.34
N ASN A 176 8.84 24.78 6.35
CA ASN A 176 8.61 26.23 6.41
C ASN A 176 7.59 26.63 7.49
N ILE A 177 6.65 25.74 7.84
CA ILE A 177 5.62 25.93 8.87
C ILE A 177 5.88 25.02 10.07
N LEU A 178 5.99 23.71 9.86
CA LEU A 178 6.24 22.72 10.90
C LEU A 178 7.75 22.58 11.16
N LYS A 179 8.35 23.66 11.72
CA LYS A 179 9.81 23.80 11.85
C LYS A 179 10.46 22.70 12.70
N SER A 180 9.77 22.22 13.73
CA SER A 180 10.28 21.16 14.60
C SER A 180 10.14 19.77 13.95
N THR A 181 8.93 19.33 13.64
CA THR A 181 8.68 17.97 13.15
C THR A 181 9.13 17.75 11.71
N SER A 182 8.66 18.56 10.76
CA SER A 182 9.12 18.48 9.38
C SER A 182 10.56 18.94 9.19
N GLY A 183 11.03 19.89 10.02
CA GLY A 183 12.43 20.31 10.00
C GLY A 183 13.39 19.21 10.46
N LEU A 184 13.02 18.44 11.49
CA LEU A 184 13.77 17.26 11.91
C LEU A 184 13.84 16.22 10.80
N PHE A 185 12.68 15.89 10.18
CA PHE A 185 12.59 14.94 9.06
C PHE A 185 13.47 15.38 7.88
N LEU A 186 13.37 16.66 7.47
CA LEU A 186 14.16 17.21 6.37
C LEU A 186 15.68 17.16 6.66
N ASN A 187 16.10 17.51 7.85
CA ASN A 187 17.52 17.46 8.24
C ASN A 187 18.04 16.02 8.27
N ALA A 188 17.26 15.06 8.79
CA ALA A 188 17.60 13.65 8.74
C ALA A 188 17.73 13.16 7.27
N ALA A 189 16.81 13.59 6.38
CA ALA A 189 16.87 13.24 4.98
C ALA A 189 18.13 13.79 4.28
N ARG A 190 18.50 15.02 4.56
CA ARG A 190 19.75 15.63 4.04
C ARG A 190 21.01 14.89 4.49
N ASP A 191 21.02 14.41 5.74
CA ASP A 191 22.16 13.66 6.24
C ASP A 191 22.26 12.28 5.60
N VAL A 192 21.15 11.55 5.47
CA VAL A 192 21.12 10.24 4.79
C VAL A 192 21.47 10.36 3.31
N ALA A 193 20.97 11.39 2.61
CA ALA A 193 21.24 11.58 1.18
C ALA A 193 22.75 11.67 0.84
N LYS A 194 23.58 12.13 1.77
CA LYS A 194 25.06 12.18 1.59
C LYS A 194 25.68 10.79 1.39
N GLU A 195 25.02 9.73 1.87
CA GLU A 195 25.46 8.34 1.75
C GLU A 195 25.10 7.72 0.38
N TYR A 196 24.31 8.43 -0.44
CA TYR A 196 23.79 7.98 -1.73
C TYR A 196 24.11 8.96 -2.89
N PRO A 197 25.40 9.21 -3.17
CA PRO A 197 25.82 10.18 -4.18
C PRO A 197 25.43 9.80 -5.61
N ASP A 198 25.00 8.57 -5.82
CA ASP A 198 24.53 8.00 -7.09
C ASP A 198 23.02 8.23 -7.35
N ILE A 199 22.27 8.73 -6.36
CA ILE A 199 20.84 9.01 -6.44
C ILE A 199 20.62 10.52 -6.33
N GLU A 200 19.92 11.12 -7.31
CA GLU A 200 19.51 12.53 -7.20
C GLU A 200 18.55 12.70 -6.01
N CYS A 201 18.86 13.68 -5.15
CA CYS A 201 17.98 14.05 -4.05
C CYS A 201 17.50 15.48 -4.23
N ASN A 202 16.17 15.67 -4.26
CA ASN A 202 15.57 16.99 -4.19
C ASN A 202 14.54 17.09 -3.07
N GLU A 203 14.17 18.33 -2.72
CA GLU A 203 13.27 18.65 -1.63
C GLU A 203 12.06 19.41 -2.16
N MET A 204 10.88 19.12 -1.62
CA MET A 204 9.67 19.82 -2.04
C MET A 204 8.71 20.03 -0.88
N ILE A 205 8.12 21.21 -0.79
CA ILE A 205 7.04 21.50 0.17
C ILE A 205 5.78 20.78 -0.29
N VAL A 206 5.04 20.15 0.62
CA VAL A 206 3.95 19.21 0.33
C VAL A 206 2.85 19.78 -0.55
N ASP A 207 2.42 21.01 -0.33
CA ASP A 207 1.40 21.68 -1.16
C ASP A 207 1.91 21.92 -2.60
N ASN A 208 3.17 22.32 -2.75
CA ASN A 208 3.79 22.40 -4.06
C ASN A 208 3.93 21.01 -4.71
N ALA A 209 4.29 19.99 -3.95
CA ALA A 209 4.36 18.62 -4.45
C ALA A 209 3.01 18.15 -4.99
N CYS A 210 1.92 18.39 -4.27
CA CYS A 210 0.56 18.06 -4.72
C CYS A 210 0.22 18.76 -6.05
N MET A 211 0.51 20.06 -6.18
CA MET A 211 0.30 20.80 -7.42
C MET A 211 1.15 20.23 -8.57
N GLN A 212 2.42 19.98 -8.32
CA GLN A 212 3.35 19.47 -9.34
C GLN A 212 2.99 18.05 -9.78
N LEU A 213 2.50 17.19 -8.90
CA LEU A 213 2.00 15.85 -9.24
C LEU A 213 0.85 15.92 -10.25
N VAL A 214 -0.07 16.89 -10.10
CA VAL A 214 -1.18 17.07 -11.04
C VAL A 214 -0.72 17.66 -12.38
N MET A 215 0.28 18.55 -12.36
CA MET A 215 0.73 19.27 -13.55
C MET A 215 1.78 18.50 -14.36
N ARG A 216 2.73 17.84 -13.68
CA ARG A 216 3.90 17.20 -14.27
C ARG A 216 4.33 15.98 -13.44
N PRO A 217 3.50 14.91 -13.37
CA PRO A 217 3.78 13.72 -12.57
C PRO A 217 5.08 13.01 -13.00
N GLU A 218 5.47 13.12 -14.26
CA GLU A 218 6.67 12.51 -14.85
C GLU A 218 7.99 13.00 -14.25
N GLN A 219 7.98 14.12 -13.52
CA GLN A 219 9.18 14.61 -12.85
C GLN A 219 9.51 13.85 -11.55
N PHE A 220 8.56 13.07 -11.02
CA PHE A 220 8.73 12.29 -9.79
C PHE A 220 9.14 10.85 -10.13
N ASP A 221 9.94 10.26 -9.24
CA ASP A 221 10.39 8.87 -9.33
C ASP A 221 10.09 8.16 -8.00
N VAL A 222 10.86 8.40 -6.94
CA VAL A 222 10.55 7.98 -5.59
C VAL A 222 10.24 9.20 -4.73
N ILE A 223 9.14 9.17 -3.99
CA ILE A 223 8.77 10.20 -3.02
C ILE A 223 8.94 9.60 -1.62
N VAL A 224 9.65 10.27 -0.73
CA VAL A 224 9.71 9.90 0.68
C VAL A 224 9.13 11.01 1.55
N THR A 225 8.29 10.64 2.51
CA THR A 225 7.63 11.62 3.37
C THR A 225 7.15 11.01 4.69
N THR A 226 6.70 11.87 5.61
CA THR A 226 6.10 11.50 6.89
C THR A 226 4.73 10.84 6.71
N ASN A 227 4.22 10.24 7.77
CA ASN A 227 3.02 9.40 7.75
C ASN A 227 1.79 10.08 7.12
N LEU A 228 1.34 11.21 7.66
CA LEU A 228 0.14 11.90 7.17
C LEU A 228 0.28 12.41 5.74
N PHE A 229 1.42 13.00 5.40
CA PHE A 229 1.63 13.50 4.04
C PHE A 229 1.74 12.34 3.04
N GLY A 230 2.32 11.20 3.45
CA GLY A 230 2.39 10.01 2.61
C GLY A 230 1.02 9.41 2.31
N ASP A 231 0.08 9.47 3.26
CA ASP A 231 -1.30 9.05 3.02
C ASP A 231 -1.97 9.91 1.96
N ILE A 232 -1.90 11.23 2.14
CA ILE A 232 -2.52 12.20 1.22
C ILE A 232 -1.91 12.11 -0.19
N ILE A 233 -0.57 12.06 -0.28
CA ILE A 233 0.14 12.04 -1.57
C ILE A 233 -0.11 10.73 -2.32
N SER A 234 -0.11 9.60 -1.64
CA SER A 234 -0.34 8.32 -2.31
C SER A 234 -1.76 8.19 -2.86
N ASP A 235 -2.76 8.75 -2.17
CA ASP A 235 -4.14 8.80 -2.67
C ASP A 235 -4.29 9.77 -3.84
N LEU A 236 -3.56 10.90 -3.82
CA LEU A 236 -3.46 11.79 -4.98
C LEU A 236 -2.85 11.03 -6.18
N CYS A 237 -1.73 10.32 -5.98
CA CYS A 237 -1.12 9.50 -7.03
C CYS A 237 -2.07 8.41 -7.56
N ALA A 238 -2.88 7.80 -6.68
CA ALA A 238 -3.92 6.87 -7.09
C ALA A 238 -4.94 7.52 -8.04
N GLY A 239 -5.38 8.74 -7.70
CA GLY A 239 -6.28 9.53 -8.55
C GLY A 239 -5.70 9.82 -9.93
N LEU A 240 -4.38 10.04 -10.03
CA LEU A 240 -3.71 10.30 -11.31
C LEU A 240 -3.78 9.10 -12.27
N ILE A 241 -3.75 7.87 -11.77
CA ILE A 241 -3.70 6.64 -12.58
C ILE A 241 -5.05 5.93 -12.75
N GLY A 242 -6.13 6.47 -12.18
CA GLY A 242 -7.49 5.94 -12.37
C GLY A 242 -8.17 5.39 -11.12
N GLY A 243 -7.57 5.57 -9.94
CA GLY A 243 -8.17 5.29 -8.64
C GLY A 243 -7.50 4.17 -7.84
N LEU A 244 -7.98 4.02 -6.62
CA LEU A 244 -7.41 3.09 -5.62
C LEU A 244 -7.46 1.61 -6.02
N GLY A 245 -8.37 1.22 -6.93
CA GLY A 245 -8.48 -0.15 -7.44
C GLY A 245 -7.25 -0.64 -8.23
N LEU A 246 -6.27 0.24 -8.48
CA LEU A 246 -5.03 -0.05 -9.18
C LEU A 246 -3.77 0.14 -8.29
N ILE A 247 -3.94 0.47 -7.01
CA ILE A 247 -2.83 0.75 -6.10
C ILE A 247 -2.62 -0.38 -5.11
N PRO A 248 -1.47 -1.06 -5.19
CA PRO A 248 -1.04 -1.97 -4.15
C PRO A 248 -0.37 -1.21 -3.00
N GLY A 249 -0.29 -1.86 -1.85
CA GLY A 249 0.47 -1.40 -0.70
C GLY A 249 1.33 -2.50 -0.12
N ALA A 250 2.59 -2.18 0.20
CA ALA A 250 3.45 -3.05 0.99
C ALA A 250 3.80 -2.35 2.31
N ASN A 251 3.49 -2.98 3.42
CA ASN A 251 3.90 -2.53 4.75
C ASN A 251 5.09 -3.37 5.19
N ILE A 252 6.27 -2.75 5.28
CA ILE A 252 7.54 -3.45 5.48
C ILE A 252 8.10 -3.11 6.86
N GLY A 253 8.39 -4.13 7.63
CA GLY A 253 9.14 -4.10 8.87
C GLY A 253 10.47 -4.85 8.73
N GLN A 254 11.16 -5.01 9.86
CA GLN A 254 12.39 -5.78 9.89
C GLN A 254 12.11 -7.29 9.86
N ASP A 255 11.08 -7.75 10.56
CA ASP A 255 10.79 -9.17 10.77
C ASP A 255 9.51 -9.65 10.08
N ALA A 256 8.70 -8.75 9.55
CA ALA A 256 7.46 -9.07 8.86
C ALA A 256 7.17 -8.08 7.73
N ALA A 257 6.42 -8.55 6.73
CA ALA A 257 5.90 -7.73 5.63
C ALA A 257 4.44 -8.11 5.35
N ILE A 258 3.58 -7.10 5.19
CA ILE A 258 2.15 -7.28 4.87
C ILE A 258 1.85 -6.55 3.56
N PHE A 259 1.37 -7.31 2.57
CA PHE A 259 1.01 -6.82 1.25
C PHE A 259 -0.51 -6.72 1.13
N GLU A 260 -0.99 -5.65 0.50
CA GLU A 260 -2.43 -5.36 0.52
C GLU A 260 -2.89 -4.55 -0.72
N ALA A 261 -4.20 -4.50 -0.93
CA ALA A 261 -4.84 -3.45 -1.69
C ALA A 261 -5.05 -2.23 -0.78
N VAL A 262 -4.79 -1.03 -1.27
CA VAL A 262 -4.90 0.20 -0.46
C VAL A 262 -6.35 0.64 -0.26
N HIS A 263 -7.26 0.29 -1.19
CA HIS A 263 -8.68 0.67 -1.12
C HIS A 263 -9.42 0.05 0.08
N GLY A 264 -10.58 0.61 0.41
CA GLY A 264 -11.47 0.10 1.46
C GLY A 264 -12.26 -1.16 1.07
N SER A 265 -13.12 -1.62 1.98
CA SER A 265 -13.91 -2.84 1.85
C SER A 265 -15.14 -2.75 0.92
N ALA A 266 -15.52 -1.55 0.46
CA ALA A 266 -16.62 -1.29 -0.46
C ALA A 266 -17.88 -2.17 -0.20
N PRO A 267 -18.52 -2.04 0.97
CA PRO A 267 -19.62 -2.94 1.37
C PRO A 267 -20.84 -2.89 0.46
N ASP A 268 -21.01 -1.79 -0.28
CA ASP A 268 -22.09 -1.56 -1.24
C ASP A 268 -22.04 -2.50 -2.46
N ILE A 269 -20.87 -3.01 -2.82
CA ILE A 269 -20.69 -3.96 -3.94
C ILE A 269 -20.21 -5.34 -3.49
N ALA A 270 -20.07 -5.58 -2.19
CA ALA A 270 -19.65 -6.86 -1.64
C ALA A 270 -20.58 -8.01 -2.08
N GLY A 271 -19.99 -9.14 -2.48
CA GLY A 271 -20.72 -10.34 -2.92
C GLY A 271 -21.37 -10.24 -4.29
N LYS A 272 -21.20 -9.11 -5.00
CA LYS A 272 -21.75 -8.97 -6.37
C LYS A 272 -20.82 -9.52 -7.46
N GLY A 273 -19.61 -9.93 -7.11
CA GLY A 273 -18.63 -10.48 -8.05
C GLY A 273 -18.17 -9.50 -9.12
N ILE A 274 -18.18 -8.20 -8.83
CA ILE A 274 -17.82 -7.13 -9.78
C ILE A 274 -16.64 -6.27 -9.32
N ALA A 275 -16.06 -6.54 -8.16
CA ALA A 275 -14.92 -5.81 -7.65
C ALA A 275 -13.66 -6.08 -8.50
N ASN A 276 -12.86 -5.02 -8.70
CA ASN A 276 -11.60 -5.11 -9.43
C ASN A 276 -10.50 -5.73 -8.56
N PRO A 277 -9.90 -6.87 -8.93
CA PRO A 277 -8.86 -7.50 -8.13
C PRO A 277 -7.45 -6.94 -8.39
N CYS A 278 -7.27 -5.97 -9.30
CA CYS A 278 -5.95 -5.49 -9.72
C CYS A 278 -5.07 -5.01 -8.56
N ALA A 279 -5.62 -4.23 -7.62
CA ALA A 279 -4.82 -3.71 -6.51
C ALA A 279 -4.22 -4.83 -5.66
N LEU A 280 -4.99 -5.88 -5.35
CA LEU A 280 -4.52 -7.01 -4.57
C LEU A 280 -3.56 -7.91 -5.38
N LEU A 281 -3.81 -8.11 -6.67
CA LEU A 281 -2.89 -8.80 -7.58
C LEU A 281 -1.54 -8.09 -7.69
N LEU A 282 -1.55 -6.76 -7.76
CA LEU A 282 -0.32 -5.96 -7.73
C LEU A 282 0.36 -6.01 -6.36
N GLY A 283 -0.42 -6.09 -5.26
CA GLY A 283 0.09 -6.38 -3.92
C GLY A 283 0.76 -7.75 -3.83
N ALA A 284 0.16 -8.77 -4.45
CA ALA A 284 0.78 -10.10 -4.56
C ALA A 284 2.06 -10.05 -5.42
N ALA A 285 2.11 -9.24 -6.48
CA ALA A 285 3.34 -9.03 -7.23
C ALA A 285 4.45 -8.38 -6.39
N GLN A 286 4.12 -7.36 -5.57
CA GLN A 286 5.09 -6.79 -4.61
C GLN A 286 5.57 -7.83 -3.58
N MET A 287 4.66 -8.71 -3.11
CA MET A 287 5.01 -9.82 -2.24
C MET A 287 6.02 -10.76 -2.89
N LEU A 288 5.79 -11.16 -4.13
CA LEU A 288 6.72 -12.02 -4.88
C LEU A 288 8.08 -11.35 -5.09
N GLU A 289 8.13 -10.05 -5.38
CA GLU A 289 9.40 -9.30 -5.45
C GLU A 289 10.14 -9.31 -4.12
N HIS A 290 9.43 -9.07 -3.01
CA HIS A 290 10.01 -9.13 -1.67
C HIS A 290 10.59 -10.52 -1.35
N MET A 291 9.99 -11.57 -1.88
CA MET A 291 10.48 -12.96 -1.78
C MET A 291 11.60 -13.30 -2.76
N GLY A 292 12.05 -12.35 -3.59
CA GLY A 292 13.07 -12.57 -4.62
C GLY A 292 12.56 -13.21 -5.91
N MET A 293 11.24 -13.39 -6.08
CA MET A 293 10.61 -13.97 -7.26
C MET A 293 10.28 -12.90 -8.32
N VAL A 294 11.28 -12.09 -8.69
CA VAL A 294 11.12 -10.88 -9.52
C VAL A 294 10.48 -11.20 -10.89
N ASP A 295 10.91 -12.27 -11.55
CA ASP A 295 10.35 -12.67 -12.86
C ASP A 295 8.87 -13.05 -12.76
N ARG A 296 8.48 -13.69 -11.66
CA ARG A 296 7.09 -14.08 -11.40
C ARG A 296 6.21 -12.84 -11.16
N ALA A 297 6.71 -11.87 -10.42
CA ALA A 297 6.05 -10.58 -10.22
C ALA A 297 5.88 -9.82 -11.54
N ALA A 298 6.91 -9.77 -12.37
CA ALA A 298 6.87 -9.15 -13.69
C ALA A 298 5.81 -9.78 -14.60
N ARG A 299 5.66 -11.12 -14.56
CA ARG A 299 4.61 -11.84 -15.31
C ARG A 299 3.21 -11.41 -14.89
N ILE A 300 2.93 -11.26 -13.58
CA ILE A 300 1.62 -10.77 -13.11
C ILE A 300 1.36 -9.35 -13.66
N ARG A 301 2.33 -8.44 -13.55
CA ARG A 301 2.18 -7.07 -14.06
C ARG A 301 1.94 -7.05 -15.57
N GLY A 302 2.72 -7.81 -16.32
CA GLY A 302 2.55 -7.95 -17.76
C GLY A 302 1.17 -8.50 -18.14
N ALA A 303 0.70 -9.53 -17.45
CA ALA A 303 -0.61 -10.12 -17.69
C ALA A 303 -1.77 -9.13 -17.39
N ILE A 304 -1.65 -8.31 -16.33
CA ILE A 304 -2.60 -7.23 -16.05
C ILE A 304 -2.63 -6.23 -17.21
N VAL A 305 -1.47 -5.75 -17.67
CA VAL A 305 -1.36 -4.79 -18.78
C VAL A 305 -2.01 -5.36 -20.05
N GLU A 306 -1.72 -6.60 -20.41
CA GLU A 306 -2.28 -7.23 -21.60
C GLU A 306 -3.80 -7.47 -21.49
N THR A 307 -4.29 -7.79 -20.29
CA THR A 307 -5.74 -7.91 -20.05
C THR A 307 -6.45 -6.57 -20.19
N LEU A 308 -5.85 -5.49 -19.67
CA LEU A 308 -6.37 -4.13 -19.81
C LEU A 308 -6.36 -3.66 -21.27
N LYS A 309 -5.33 -4.01 -22.07
CA LYS A 309 -5.26 -3.71 -23.51
C LYS A 309 -6.34 -4.44 -24.31
N ALA A 310 -6.53 -5.71 -24.01
CA ALA A 310 -7.51 -6.55 -24.71
C ALA A 310 -8.96 -6.12 -24.46
N ARG A 311 -9.23 -5.43 -23.32
CA ARG A 311 -10.55 -4.92 -22.91
C ARG A 311 -11.63 -6.01 -22.75
N ASP A 312 -11.24 -7.26 -22.78
CA ASP A 312 -12.09 -8.38 -22.43
C ASP A 312 -12.12 -8.59 -20.91
N SER A 313 -13.26 -8.91 -20.36
CA SER A 313 -13.43 -9.22 -18.93
C SER A 313 -13.17 -8.04 -17.95
N LEU A 314 -13.12 -6.78 -18.44
CA LEU A 314 -12.94 -5.61 -17.58
C LEU A 314 -14.11 -5.46 -16.60
N THR A 315 -13.80 -5.17 -15.35
CA THR A 315 -14.78 -4.85 -14.31
C THR A 315 -15.45 -3.48 -14.55
N PRO A 316 -16.62 -3.18 -13.93
CA PRO A 316 -17.36 -1.94 -14.18
C PRO A 316 -16.61 -0.66 -13.87
N ASP A 317 -15.73 -0.64 -12.86
CA ASP A 317 -14.87 0.50 -12.53
C ASP A 317 -13.87 0.82 -13.66
N LEU A 318 -13.42 -0.20 -14.39
CA LEU A 318 -12.57 -0.07 -15.58
C LEU A 318 -13.38 0.15 -16.89
N GLY A 319 -14.72 0.29 -16.78
CA GLY A 319 -15.59 0.57 -17.92
C GLY A 319 -16.04 -0.67 -18.68
N GLY A 320 -15.90 -1.86 -18.11
CA GLY A 320 -16.40 -3.12 -18.66
C GLY A 320 -17.70 -3.59 -18.00
N THR A 321 -18.06 -4.82 -18.30
CA THR A 321 -19.20 -5.56 -17.73
C THR A 321 -18.77 -6.92 -17.18
N GLY A 322 -17.47 -7.14 -17.06
CA GLY A 322 -16.89 -8.38 -16.57
C GLY A 322 -17.06 -8.56 -15.06
N THR A 323 -16.71 -9.75 -14.59
CA THR A 323 -16.76 -10.12 -13.18
C THR A 323 -15.35 -10.18 -12.59
N THR A 324 -15.24 -10.10 -11.27
CA THR A 324 -13.99 -10.25 -10.51
C THR A 324 -13.24 -11.51 -10.92
N MET A 325 -13.93 -12.65 -10.93
CA MET A 325 -13.33 -13.94 -11.29
C MET A 325 -13.09 -14.08 -12.80
N GLY A 326 -13.92 -13.45 -13.64
CA GLY A 326 -13.70 -13.41 -15.09
C GLY A 326 -12.41 -12.70 -15.45
N PHE A 327 -12.15 -11.56 -14.80
CA PHE A 327 -10.91 -10.80 -14.94
C PHE A 327 -9.70 -11.62 -14.44
N ALA A 328 -9.83 -12.28 -13.27
CA ALA A 328 -8.77 -13.13 -12.73
C ALA A 328 -8.43 -14.31 -13.66
N ARG A 329 -9.40 -14.97 -14.26
CA ARG A 329 -9.19 -16.06 -15.24
C ARG A 329 -8.45 -15.56 -16.49
N ALA A 330 -8.77 -14.37 -16.97
CA ALA A 330 -8.08 -13.77 -18.11
C ALA A 330 -6.59 -13.50 -17.78
N ILE A 331 -6.28 -13.09 -16.54
CA ILE A 331 -4.88 -12.93 -16.07
C ILE A 331 -4.23 -14.30 -15.88
N ALA A 332 -4.90 -15.25 -15.23
CA ALA A 332 -4.37 -16.59 -14.96
C ALA A 332 -3.94 -17.30 -16.26
N SER A 333 -4.74 -17.19 -17.33
CA SER A 333 -4.38 -17.77 -18.65
C SER A 333 -3.11 -17.17 -19.26
N ARG A 334 -2.76 -15.92 -18.91
CA ARG A 334 -1.56 -15.23 -19.39
C ARG A 334 -0.33 -15.49 -18.55
N VAL A 335 -0.50 -15.84 -17.26
CA VAL A 335 0.63 -16.17 -16.37
C VAL A 335 0.95 -17.66 -16.37
N ALA A 336 0.08 -18.55 -16.79
CA ALA A 336 0.32 -19.99 -16.88
C ALA A 336 1.24 -20.39 -18.05
N GLY A 337 1.34 -19.58 -19.11
CA GLY A 337 2.27 -19.76 -20.23
C GLY A 337 3.63 -19.16 -19.89
#